data_8c4c14786563ddd414f799a4c7b8d97c
#
_entry.id   8c4c14786563ddd414f799a4c7b8d97c
#
_cell.length_a   1.000
_cell.length_b   1.000
_cell.length_c   1.000
_cell.angle_alpha   90.00
_cell.angle_beta   90.00
_cell.angle_gamma   90.00
#
_symmetry.space_group_name_H-M   'P 1'
#
loop_
_entity.id
_entity.type
_entity.pdbx_description
1 polymer ?
#
loop_
_entity_poly.entity_id
_entity_poly.type
_entity_poly.pdbx_seq_one_letter_code
_entity_poly.pdbx_strand_id
1 'polypeptide(L)'
;MNPLNAPPPGVVPDRKSEAQETPQVLQPAGWPAPKGYANGMAAEGRIVVTGGVIGWDAAGHLPEGFVAQARQALANIAAILAEGGAGPEHLVRLTWYVVDMEEYLASLKELGRIYREVFGAHYPAMALVQVVRLVEKAARVEIEATAVVPR
;
A
#
# COMPACT_ATOMS: atom_id res chain seq x y z
N MET A 1 28.08 49.37 -8.30
CA MET A 1 27.26 48.25 -7.81
C MET A 1 26.98 48.49 -6.32
N ASN A 2 25.73 48.66 -5.96
CA ASN A 2 25.32 49.06 -4.61
C ASN A 2 25.12 47.76 -3.76
N PRO A 3 25.83 47.58 -2.62
CA PRO A 3 25.82 46.37 -1.83
C PRO A 3 24.55 46.21 -0.92
N LEU A 4 23.51 46.98 -1.14
CA LEU A 4 22.35 47.04 -0.24
C LEU A 4 21.14 46.24 -0.72
N ASN A 5 21.25 45.33 -1.69
CA ASN A 5 20.11 44.60 -2.23
C ASN A 5 20.28 43.06 -2.14
N ALA A 6 20.96 42.58 -1.11
CA ALA A 6 20.93 41.16 -0.79
C ALA A 6 19.70 40.87 0.12
N PRO A 7 18.87 39.90 -0.20
CA PRO A 7 17.77 39.50 0.68
C PRO A 7 18.34 38.98 2.01
N PRO A 8 17.63 39.18 3.14
CA PRO A 8 18.10 38.71 4.44
C PRO A 8 18.21 37.18 4.45
N PRO A 9 19.24 36.62 5.13
CA PRO A 9 19.37 35.17 5.27
C PRO A 9 18.24 34.64 6.15
N GLY A 10 17.42 33.71 5.64
CA GLY A 10 16.43 33.02 6.44
C GLY A 10 14.99 33.01 5.93
N VAL A 11 14.68 33.64 4.80
CA VAL A 11 13.37 33.43 4.17
C VAL A 11 13.46 32.15 3.33
N VAL A 12 13.11 31.02 3.97
CA VAL A 12 12.73 29.81 3.23
C VAL A 12 11.50 30.22 2.42
N PRO A 13 11.51 30.12 1.07
CA PRO A 13 10.30 30.40 0.31
C PRO A 13 9.19 29.50 0.86
N ASP A 14 8.09 30.13 1.25
CA ASP A 14 6.85 29.44 1.60
C ASP A 14 6.48 28.57 0.40
N ARG A 15 6.85 27.29 0.47
CA ARG A 15 6.30 26.29 -0.43
C ARG A 15 4.83 26.19 -0.02
N LYS A 16 4.00 27.03 -0.62
CA LYS A 16 2.59 26.71 -0.77
C LYS A 16 2.59 25.33 -1.40
N SER A 17 2.37 24.30 -0.58
CA SER A 17 2.18 22.94 -1.06
C SER A 17 0.97 23.02 -1.98
N GLU A 18 1.19 22.92 -3.28
CA GLU A 18 0.14 22.42 -4.14
C GLU A 18 -0.27 21.10 -3.48
N ALA A 19 -1.51 21.04 -3.02
CA ALA A 19 -2.04 19.86 -2.34
C ALA A 19 -1.79 18.68 -3.29
N GLN A 20 -0.87 17.82 -2.92
CA GLN A 20 -0.50 16.67 -3.74
C GLN A 20 -1.67 15.71 -3.66
N GLU A 21 -2.47 15.63 -4.72
CA GLU A 21 -3.70 14.81 -4.78
C GLU A 21 -3.44 13.32 -4.61
N THR A 22 -2.20 12.88 -4.76
CA THR A 22 -1.77 11.48 -4.63
C THR A 22 -0.52 11.35 -3.75
N PRO A 23 -0.33 10.19 -3.08
CA PRO A 23 0.87 9.94 -2.30
C PRO A 23 2.15 10.05 -3.12
N GLN A 24 3.16 10.68 -2.55
CA GLN A 24 4.48 10.81 -3.14
C GLN A 24 5.31 9.55 -2.86
N VAL A 25 5.89 8.97 -3.90
CA VAL A 25 6.88 7.89 -3.75
C VAL A 25 8.22 8.48 -3.32
N LEU A 26 8.81 7.92 -2.26
CA LEU A 26 10.12 8.29 -1.75
C LEU A 26 11.17 7.31 -2.25
N GLN A 27 12.03 7.80 -3.15
CA GLN A 27 13.09 7.02 -3.77
C GLN A 27 14.41 7.79 -3.66
N PRO A 28 15.35 7.37 -2.79
CA PRO A 28 16.65 8.00 -2.71
C PRO A 28 17.41 7.92 -4.02
N ALA A 29 18.14 8.99 -4.36
CA ALA A 29 18.95 9.04 -5.57
C ALA A 29 20.01 7.94 -5.56
N GLY A 30 20.18 7.25 -6.69
CA GLY A 30 21.16 6.17 -6.84
C GLY A 30 20.72 4.80 -6.31
N TRP A 31 19.59 4.69 -5.64
CA TRP A 31 19.05 3.39 -5.25
C TRP A 31 18.41 2.66 -6.43
N PRO A 32 18.55 1.33 -6.50
CA PRO A 32 17.82 0.54 -7.49
C PRO A 32 16.30 0.75 -7.34
N ALA A 33 15.63 0.88 -8.48
CA ALA A 33 14.17 0.98 -8.47
C ALA A 33 13.52 -0.32 -7.95
N PRO A 34 12.65 -0.25 -6.94
CA PRO A 34 11.94 -1.42 -6.45
C PRO A 34 10.94 -1.92 -7.49
N LYS A 35 10.63 -3.21 -7.46
CA LYS A 35 9.67 -3.85 -8.36
C LYS A 35 8.45 -4.34 -7.58
N GLY A 36 7.28 -3.77 -7.90
CA GLY A 36 6.01 -4.16 -7.30
C GLY A 36 5.76 -3.59 -5.90
N TYR A 37 6.58 -2.63 -5.43
CA TYR A 37 6.43 -1.90 -4.17
C TYR A 37 7.17 -0.56 -4.23
N ALA A 38 6.92 0.33 -3.26
CA ALA A 38 7.72 1.53 -3.03
C ALA A 38 8.59 1.35 -1.77
N ASN A 39 9.78 1.97 -1.75
CA ASN A 39 10.63 1.97 -0.57
C ASN A 39 10.04 2.80 0.58
N GLY A 40 9.34 3.87 0.24
CA GLY A 40 8.65 4.74 1.17
C GLY A 40 7.62 5.59 0.45
N MET A 41 6.71 6.15 1.21
CA MET A 41 5.70 7.07 0.71
C MET A 41 5.44 8.19 1.70
N ALA A 42 5.07 9.37 1.19
CA ALA A 42 4.59 10.50 1.95
C ALA A 42 3.24 10.96 1.39
N ALA A 43 2.34 11.36 2.27
CA ALA A 43 1.03 11.88 1.89
C ALA A 43 0.48 12.81 2.97
N GLU A 44 -0.37 13.74 2.56
CA GLU A 44 -1.15 14.58 3.46
C GLU A 44 -2.63 14.33 3.24
N GLY A 45 -3.41 14.21 4.32
CA GLY A 45 -4.84 14.01 4.20
C GLY A 45 -5.48 13.26 5.37
N ARG A 46 -6.68 12.67 5.12
CA ARG A 46 -7.42 11.83 6.06
C ARG A 46 -6.95 10.39 5.94
N ILE A 47 -6.53 9.82 7.05
CA ILE A 47 -6.07 8.43 7.11
C ILE A 47 -7.28 7.49 7.11
N VAL A 48 -7.20 6.44 6.27
CA VAL A 48 -8.13 5.30 6.23
C VAL A 48 -7.32 4.03 6.40
N VAL A 49 -7.64 3.21 7.38
CA VAL A 49 -6.93 1.97 7.69
C VAL A 49 -7.86 0.78 7.69
N THR A 50 -7.36 -0.38 7.29
CA THR A 50 -8.05 -1.65 7.51
C THR A 50 -7.46 -2.35 8.74
N GLY A 51 -8.22 -3.28 9.33
CA GLY A 51 -7.65 -4.32 10.17
C GLY A 51 -6.88 -5.33 9.31
N GLY A 52 -6.44 -6.43 9.91
CA GLY A 52 -5.96 -7.58 9.17
C GLY A 52 -7.11 -8.24 8.42
N VAL A 53 -6.96 -8.40 7.12
CA VAL A 53 -8.00 -8.90 6.22
C VAL A 53 -7.54 -10.21 5.59
N ILE A 54 -8.31 -11.26 5.80
CA ILE A 54 -8.14 -12.55 5.14
C ILE A 54 -9.14 -12.71 3.98
N GLY A 55 -9.05 -13.80 3.25
CA GLY A 55 -9.83 -14.01 2.03
C GLY A 55 -11.25 -14.55 2.26
N TRP A 56 -11.96 -14.12 3.29
CA TRP A 56 -13.39 -14.46 3.44
C TRP A 56 -14.23 -13.77 2.38
N ASP A 57 -15.15 -14.52 1.77
CA ASP A 57 -16.20 -13.94 0.94
C ASP A 57 -17.33 -13.35 1.80
N ALA A 58 -18.34 -12.75 1.16
CA ALA A 58 -19.47 -12.13 1.85
C ALA A 58 -20.34 -13.14 2.63
N ALA A 59 -20.24 -14.44 2.34
CA ALA A 59 -20.92 -15.51 3.05
C ALA A 59 -20.05 -16.10 4.19
N GLY A 60 -18.85 -15.59 4.39
CA GLY A 60 -17.91 -16.06 5.41
C GLY A 60 -17.14 -17.32 5.00
N HIS A 61 -17.13 -17.67 3.71
CA HIS A 61 -16.34 -18.79 3.21
C HIS A 61 -14.94 -18.33 2.82
N LEU A 62 -13.96 -19.15 3.15
CA LEU A 62 -12.57 -18.95 2.77
C LEU A 62 -12.25 -19.79 1.52
N PRO A 63 -11.82 -19.20 0.40
CA PRO A 63 -11.49 -20.00 -0.77
C PRO A 63 -10.30 -20.90 -0.50
N GLU A 64 -10.23 -22.00 -1.24
CA GLU A 64 -9.12 -22.95 -1.14
C GLU A 64 -7.90 -22.43 -1.89
N GLY A 65 -6.74 -22.52 -1.24
CA GLY A 65 -5.44 -22.16 -1.82
C GLY A 65 -5.04 -20.71 -1.62
N PHE A 66 -3.72 -20.50 -1.60
CA PHE A 66 -3.10 -19.22 -1.29
C PHE A 66 -3.49 -18.12 -2.27
N VAL A 67 -3.43 -18.39 -3.57
CA VAL A 67 -3.69 -17.36 -4.60
C VAL A 67 -5.14 -16.90 -4.58
N ALA A 68 -6.08 -17.83 -4.43
CA ALA A 68 -7.51 -17.49 -4.34
C ALA A 68 -7.81 -16.68 -3.08
N GLN A 69 -7.20 -17.02 -1.95
CA GLN A 69 -7.33 -16.25 -0.70
C GLN A 69 -6.70 -14.87 -0.83
N ALA A 70 -5.53 -14.74 -1.44
CA ALA A 70 -4.88 -13.46 -1.69
C ALA A 70 -5.76 -12.55 -2.58
N ARG A 71 -6.32 -13.08 -3.66
CA ARG A 71 -7.25 -12.35 -4.52
C ARG A 71 -8.44 -11.81 -3.72
N GLN A 72 -9.08 -12.67 -2.94
CA GLN A 72 -10.24 -12.29 -2.15
C GLN A 72 -9.88 -11.27 -1.08
N ALA A 73 -8.74 -11.43 -0.39
CA ALA A 73 -8.27 -10.47 0.60
C ALA A 73 -8.04 -9.08 -0.01
N LEU A 74 -7.39 -9.00 -1.18
CA LEU A 74 -7.19 -7.72 -1.88
C LEU A 74 -8.51 -7.09 -2.31
N ALA A 75 -9.47 -7.87 -2.80
CA ALA A 75 -10.80 -7.38 -3.14
C ALA A 75 -11.55 -6.86 -1.90
N ASN A 76 -11.44 -7.55 -0.78
CA ASN A 76 -12.02 -7.12 0.49
C ASN A 76 -11.40 -5.79 0.96
N ILE A 77 -10.09 -5.65 0.87
CA ILE A 77 -9.40 -4.38 1.19
C ILE A 77 -9.92 -3.25 0.31
N ALA A 78 -10.04 -3.45 -1.00
CA ALA A 78 -10.56 -2.44 -1.90
C ALA A 78 -11.98 -2.01 -1.50
N ALA A 79 -12.85 -2.96 -1.13
CA ALA A 79 -14.20 -2.68 -0.66
C ALA A 79 -14.21 -1.89 0.66
N ILE A 80 -13.38 -2.27 1.64
CA ILE A 80 -13.27 -1.57 2.92
C ILE A 80 -12.76 -0.14 2.73
N LEU A 81 -11.72 0.04 1.91
CA LEU A 81 -11.18 1.38 1.61
C LEU A 81 -12.21 2.27 0.93
N ALA A 82 -13.05 1.71 0.05
CA ALA A 82 -14.12 2.45 -0.63
C ALA A 82 -15.17 2.98 0.36
N GLU A 83 -15.51 2.24 1.42
CA GLU A 83 -16.38 2.74 2.51
C GLU A 83 -15.79 3.98 3.19
N GLY A 84 -14.46 4.07 3.25
CA GLY A 84 -13.74 5.23 3.74
C GLY A 84 -13.52 6.33 2.69
N GLY A 85 -14.07 6.19 1.48
CA GLY A 85 -13.84 7.12 0.38
C GLY A 85 -12.43 7.07 -0.21
N ALA A 86 -11.70 5.96 0.01
CA ALA A 86 -10.36 5.76 -0.51
C ALA A 86 -10.36 4.77 -1.68
N GLY A 87 -9.56 5.07 -2.70
CA GLY A 87 -9.26 4.16 -3.80
C GLY A 87 -7.81 3.67 -3.75
N PRO A 88 -7.43 2.79 -4.69
CA PRO A 88 -6.07 2.27 -4.80
C PRO A 88 -4.99 3.36 -4.87
N GLU A 89 -5.28 4.47 -5.51
CA GLU A 89 -4.40 5.64 -5.68
C GLU A 89 -4.04 6.31 -4.35
N HIS A 90 -4.81 6.06 -3.30
CA HIS A 90 -4.59 6.61 -1.96
C HIS A 90 -3.76 5.69 -1.06
N LEU A 91 -3.45 4.45 -1.50
CA LEU A 91 -2.66 3.50 -0.73
C LEU A 91 -1.26 4.05 -0.44
N VAL A 92 -0.85 3.98 0.84
CA VAL A 92 0.50 4.33 1.29
C VAL A 92 1.25 3.15 1.88
N ARG A 93 0.54 2.13 2.38
CA ARG A 93 1.14 0.92 2.94
C ARG A 93 0.24 -0.31 2.76
N LEU A 94 0.88 -1.42 2.44
CA LEU A 94 0.35 -2.78 2.60
C LEU A 94 1.34 -3.60 3.41
N THR A 95 0.84 -4.38 4.36
CA THR A 95 1.62 -5.40 5.06
C THR A 95 0.97 -6.76 4.83
N TRP A 96 1.76 -7.71 4.35
CA TRP A 96 1.34 -9.06 4.08
C TRP A 96 1.94 -10.02 5.12
N TYR A 97 1.09 -10.86 5.69
CA TYR A 97 1.46 -11.95 6.57
C TYR A 97 1.11 -13.24 5.88
N VAL A 98 2.10 -14.07 5.57
CA VAL A 98 1.92 -15.37 4.90
C VAL A 98 2.34 -16.49 5.82
N VAL A 99 1.70 -17.64 5.73
CA VAL A 99 2.05 -18.81 6.56
C VAL A 99 3.09 -19.70 5.89
N ASP A 100 3.33 -19.51 4.60
CA ASP A 100 4.30 -20.28 3.82
C ASP A 100 4.94 -19.37 2.75
N MET A 101 6.22 -19.05 2.94
CA MET A 101 6.98 -18.21 2.02
C MET A 101 7.19 -18.88 0.65
N GLU A 102 7.36 -20.18 0.62
CA GLU A 102 7.57 -20.91 -0.63
C GLU A 102 6.32 -20.86 -1.53
N GLU A 103 5.14 -20.93 -0.92
CA GLU A 103 3.86 -20.75 -1.62
C GLU A 103 3.75 -19.37 -2.26
N TYR A 104 4.15 -18.34 -1.50
CA TYR A 104 4.21 -16.97 -2.00
C TYR A 104 5.20 -16.81 -3.16
N LEU A 105 6.43 -17.30 -2.99
CA LEU A 105 7.47 -17.18 -4.02
C LEU A 105 7.13 -17.93 -5.30
N ALA A 106 6.45 -19.08 -5.19
CA ALA A 106 5.96 -19.85 -6.34
C ALA A 106 4.82 -19.14 -7.09
N SER A 107 4.16 -18.18 -6.47
CA SER A 107 2.95 -17.53 -6.99
C SER A 107 3.18 -16.08 -7.48
N LEU A 108 4.41 -15.58 -7.50
CA LEU A 108 4.74 -14.16 -7.77
C LEU A 108 4.11 -13.62 -9.07
N LYS A 109 4.17 -14.39 -10.15
CA LYS A 109 3.63 -13.97 -11.45
C LYS A 109 2.11 -13.79 -11.39
N GLU A 110 1.44 -14.75 -10.79
CA GLU A 110 -0.03 -14.74 -10.67
C GLU A 110 -0.49 -13.65 -9.69
N LEU A 111 0.19 -13.50 -8.56
CA LEU A 111 -0.07 -12.42 -7.61
C LEU A 111 0.11 -11.04 -8.24
N GLY A 112 1.13 -10.85 -9.05
CA GLY A 112 1.34 -9.58 -9.76
C GLY A 112 0.19 -9.27 -10.72
N ARG A 113 -0.36 -10.28 -11.40
CA ARG A 113 -1.54 -10.13 -12.27
C ARG A 113 -2.78 -9.74 -11.45
N ILE A 114 -3.06 -10.48 -10.37
CA ILE A 114 -4.19 -10.23 -9.47
C ILE A 114 -4.09 -8.84 -8.84
N TYR A 115 -2.91 -8.46 -8.39
CA TYR A 115 -2.69 -7.14 -7.80
C TYR A 115 -3.07 -6.03 -8.78
N ARG A 116 -2.62 -6.12 -10.03
CA ARG A 116 -2.94 -5.13 -11.07
C ARG A 116 -4.43 -5.10 -11.43
N GLU A 117 -5.11 -6.26 -11.37
CA GLU A 117 -6.55 -6.32 -11.59
C GLU A 117 -7.34 -5.58 -10.50
N VAL A 118 -6.90 -5.66 -9.24
CA VAL A 118 -7.60 -5.06 -8.10
C VAL A 118 -7.17 -3.60 -7.85
N PHE A 119 -5.88 -3.32 -7.88
CA PHE A 119 -5.31 -2.03 -7.48
C PHE A 119 -4.65 -1.26 -8.63
N GLY A 120 -4.58 -1.82 -9.82
CA GLY A 120 -3.90 -1.18 -10.94
C GLY A 120 -2.39 -1.10 -10.71
N ALA A 121 -1.78 -0.02 -11.20
CA ALA A 121 -0.33 0.22 -11.11
C ALA A 121 0.08 1.06 -9.89
N HIS A 122 -0.72 1.06 -8.83
CA HIS A 122 -0.42 1.76 -7.58
C HIS A 122 0.27 0.84 -6.59
N TYR A 123 1.56 1.04 -6.38
CA TYR A 123 2.40 0.22 -5.51
C TYR A 123 2.83 1.02 -4.28
N PRO A 124 2.20 0.78 -3.10
CA PRO A 124 2.57 1.49 -1.87
C PRO A 124 3.86 0.95 -1.27
N ALA A 125 4.32 1.60 -0.20
CA ALA A 125 5.31 1.00 0.68
C ALA A 125 4.78 -0.34 1.19
N MET A 126 5.60 -1.40 1.15
CA MET A 126 5.13 -2.75 1.40
C MET A 126 6.14 -3.54 2.24
N ALA A 127 5.61 -4.32 3.17
CA ALA A 127 6.34 -5.39 3.84
C ALA A 127 5.60 -6.70 3.65
N LEU A 128 6.34 -7.80 3.53
CA LEU A 128 5.79 -9.14 3.50
C LEU A 128 6.66 -10.04 4.37
N VAL A 129 6.04 -10.72 5.33
CA VAL A 129 6.71 -11.59 6.29
C VAL A 129 5.97 -12.91 6.45
N GLN A 130 6.72 -13.97 6.70
CA GLN A 130 6.15 -15.24 7.11
C GLN A 130 5.86 -15.22 8.60
N VAL A 131 4.68 -15.70 8.97
CA VAL A 131 4.25 -15.87 10.37
C VAL A 131 4.04 -17.35 10.68
N VAL A 132 4.10 -17.70 11.94
CA VAL A 132 3.94 -19.10 12.39
C VAL A 132 2.54 -19.61 12.07
N ARG A 133 1.52 -18.78 12.26
CA ARG A 133 0.12 -19.07 11.95
C ARG A 133 -0.70 -17.78 12.00
N LEU A 134 -1.90 -17.83 11.43
CA LEU A 134 -2.93 -16.81 11.57
C LEU A 134 -3.98 -17.27 12.57
N VAL A 135 -4.84 -16.35 13.02
CA VAL A 135 -5.93 -16.67 13.96
C VAL A 135 -6.88 -17.70 13.33
N GLU A 136 -7.28 -17.47 12.08
CA GLU A 136 -8.01 -18.46 11.31
C GLU A 136 -7.04 -19.52 10.75
N LYS A 137 -7.21 -20.77 11.18
CA LYS A 137 -6.29 -21.87 10.83
C LYS A 137 -6.23 -22.18 9.34
N ALA A 138 -7.33 -21.98 8.63
CA ALA A 138 -7.42 -22.22 7.19
C ALA A 138 -6.90 -21.04 6.36
N ALA A 139 -6.63 -19.87 6.98
CA ALA A 139 -6.09 -18.71 6.30
C ALA A 139 -4.61 -18.92 5.96
N ARG A 140 -4.25 -18.62 4.73
CA ARG A 140 -2.89 -18.71 4.21
C ARG A 140 -2.22 -17.34 4.09
N VAL A 141 -3.01 -16.29 4.12
CA VAL A 141 -2.56 -14.90 4.00
C VAL A 141 -3.51 -13.99 4.77
N GLU A 142 -2.93 -12.96 5.36
CA GLU A 142 -3.61 -11.81 5.95
C GLU A 142 -2.94 -10.54 5.49
N ILE A 143 -3.71 -9.53 5.14
CA ILE A 143 -3.17 -8.27 4.59
C ILE A 143 -3.82 -7.12 5.34
N GLU A 144 -3.04 -6.12 5.70
CA GLU A 144 -3.53 -4.84 6.22
C GLU A 144 -3.12 -3.69 5.31
N ALA A 145 -3.93 -2.64 5.26
CA ALA A 145 -3.73 -1.50 4.39
C ALA A 145 -3.89 -0.18 5.12
N THR A 146 -3.10 0.80 4.70
CA THR A 146 -3.27 2.21 5.07
C THR A 146 -3.37 3.04 3.79
N ALA A 147 -4.36 3.90 3.74
CA ALA A 147 -4.56 4.88 2.68
C ALA A 147 -4.64 6.30 3.27
N VAL A 148 -4.30 7.30 2.47
CA VAL A 148 -4.44 8.71 2.81
C VAL A 148 -5.22 9.41 1.71
N VAL A 149 -6.42 9.89 2.04
CA VAL A 149 -7.29 10.61 1.13
C VAL A 149 -7.01 12.10 1.24
N PRO A 150 -6.69 12.80 0.15
CA PRO A 150 -6.50 14.27 0.17
C PRO A 150 -7.71 14.98 0.77
N ARG A 151 -7.45 16.17 1.36
CA ARG A 151 -8.51 17.04 1.93
C ARG A 151 -9.08 17.95 0.88
#